data_f9ee22150f43e2a8ad9da1f76390c32c
#
_entry.id   f9ee22150f43e2a8ad9da1f76390c32c
#
_cell.length_a   1.000
_cell.length_b   1.000
_cell.length_c   1.000
_cell.angle_alpha   90.00
_cell.angle_beta   90.00
_cell.angle_gamma   90.00
#
_symmetry.space_group_name_H-M   'P 1'
#
loop_
_entity.id
_entity.type
_entity.pdbx_description
1 polymer ?
#
loop_
_entity_poly.entity_id
_entity_poly.type
_entity_poly.pdbx_seq_one_letter_code
_entity_poly.pdbx_strand_id
1 'polypeptide(L)'
;MREVFGEWYPADDDEHRDFVTTARIALDANVLLDLYRISKDSREKILSQLERDEIRPRLFLPYQAGLEYHRNRLKVADEHADQYRKAASLITGVKKNGANSTLLRDLGDAVNKVQDREVVERLLDVVNKAFREAAASVDRAIDEERTQNILYSRRIHAEDPIRDRIEKLFADAGQIGGRRTSTERRAWEDQARARLAAAMPPGTGVDESKRDGGIGDPLIWMEMMDLARAVEQDVLFVSDDMKADWRQIVDDKDFGPLPDLLREFADETGQRYHHVNSDTFLEDLNTYLDADVDNDVIDEVKNARISVSDSGSRIVLPEETMERLREWVRTNEAFDTTLRSEAFRNFMYGEDNPASKSFQKFMYGPGNPASNLDVS
;
A
#
# COMPACT_ATOMS: atom_id res chain seq x y z
N MET A 1 4.84 -36.57 16.92
CA MET A 1 4.63 -35.90 15.64
C MET A 1 5.07 -34.46 15.77
N ARG A 2 4.48 -33.63 16.69
CA ARG A 2 4.84 -32.23 16.87
C ARG A 2 6.32 -31.98 17.24
N GLU A 3 6.92 -32.86 18.02
CA GLU A 3 8.35 -32.80 18.37
C GLU A 3 9.30 -32.98 17.18
N VAL A 4 8.86 -33.66 16.12
CA VAL A 4 9.70 -34.01 14.96
C VAL A 4 9.35 -33.12 13.74
N PHE A 5 8.13 -32.64 13.69
CA PHE A 5 7.57 -31.86 12.57
C PHE A 5 6.94 -30.53 13.09
N GLY A 6 7.57 -29.94 14.10
CA GLY A 6 7.06 -28.71 14.74
C GLY A 6 6.79 -27.59 13.76
N GLU A 7 7.62 -27.46 12.73
CA GLU A 7 7.53 -26.48 11.67
C GLU A 7 6.24 -26.54 10.82
N TRP A 8 5.51 -27.68 10.87
CA TRP A 8 4.23 -27.87 10.17
C TRP A 8 3.00 -27.50 11.01
N TYR A 9 3.23 -27.04 12.22
CA TYR A 9 2.16 -26.58 13.11
C TYR A 9 2.21 -25.05 13.20
N PRO A 10 1.06 -24.37 13.11
CA PRO A 10 1.04 -22.92 13.28
C PRO A 10 1.55 -22.56 14.69
N ALA A 11 2.21 -21.42 14.78
CA ALA A 11 2.55 -20.83 16.07
C ALA A 11 1.26 -20.64 16.89
N ASP A 12 1.30 -20.96 18.17
CA ASP A 12 0.19 -20.65 19.05
C ASP A 12 0.26 -19.17 19.53
N ASP A 13 -0.79 -18.72 20.23
CA ASP A 13 -0.90 -17.31 20.65
C ASP A 13 0.26 -16.89 21.58
N ASP A 14 0.79 -17.78 22.40
CA ASP A 14 1.91 -17.49 23.29
C ASP A 14 3.21 -17.40 22.51
N GLU A 15 3.45 -18.28 21.56
CA GLU A 15 4.60 -18.22 20.65
C GLU A 15 4.55 -16.95 19.79
N HIS A 16 3.37 -16.60 19.29
CA HIS A 16 3.20 -15.36 18.50
C HIS A 16 3.47 -14.11 19.34
N ARG A 17 2.92 -14.06 20.57
CA ARG A 17 3.23 -12.98 21.52
C ARG A 17 4.72 -12.85 21.79
N ASP A 18 5.44 -13.98 22.00
CA ASP A 18 6.88 -13.97 22.25
C ASP A 18 7.63 -13.30 21.08
N PHE A 19 7.30 -13.63 19.83
CA PHE A 19 7.90 -12.99 18.67
C PHE A 19 7.70 -11.46 18.69
N VAL A 20 6.49 -10.99 18.95
CA VAL A 20 6.16 -9.57 18.95
C VAL A 20 6.84 -8.84 20.11
N THR A 21 6.98 -9.48 21.28
CA THR A 21 7.46 -8.79 22.51
C THR A 21 8.95 -8.92 22.76
N THR A 22 9.61 -9.98 22.25
CA THR A 22 11.01 -10.29 22.64
C THR A 22 11.97 -10.47 21.46
N ALA A 23 11.49 -10.89 20.29
CA ALA A 23 12.36 -11.18 19.14
C ALA A 23 13.04 -9.93 18.56
N ARG A 24 14.13 -10.12 17.84
CA ARG A 24 14.68 -9.09 16.94
C ARG A 24 13.72 -8.88 15.79
N ILE A 25 13.45 -7.63 15.47
CA ILE A 25 12.49 -7.23 14.43
C ILE A 25 13.28 -6.82 13.19
N ALA A 26 13.36 -7.71 12.21
CA ALA A 26 14.01 -7.41 10.94
C ALA A 26 12.99 -6.75 9.99
N LEU A 27 13.32 -5.56 9.46
CA LEU A 27 12.47 -4.83 8.53
C LEU A 27 12.98 -4.99 7.10
N ASP A 28 12.08 -5.31 6.18
CA ASP A 28 12.37 -5.33 4.75
C ASP A 28 12.34 -3.92 4.14
N ALA A 29 12.91 -3.78 2.95
CA ALA A 29 12.92 -2.55 2.18
C ALA A 29 11.51 -2.02 1.87
N ASN A 30 10.57 -2.91 1.56
CA ASN A 30 9.19 -2.55 1.23
C ASN A 30 8.50 -1.81 2.39
N VAL A 31 8.68 -2.26 3.64
CA VAL A 31 8.15 -1.62 4.85
C VAL A 31 8.61 -0.17 4.98
N LEU A 32 9.90 0.09 4.72
CA LEU A 32 10.47 1.44 4.78
C LEU A 32 10.04 2.30 3.57
N LEU A 33 9.85 1.69 2.41
CA LEU A 33 9.40 2.38 1.19
C LEU A 33 7.93 2.78 1.29
N ASP A 34 7.10 2.01 1.99
CA ASP A 34 5.69 2.34 2.18
C ASP A 34 5.49 3.60 3.02
N LEU A 35 6.43 3.96 3.87
CA LEU A 35 6.44 5.26 4.55
C LEU A 35 6.43 6.47 3.59
N TYR A 36 6.82 6.29 2.33
CA TYR A 36 6.74 7.32 1.28
C TYR A 36 5.41 7.31 0.52
N ARG A 37 4.58 6.27 0.69
CA ARG A 37 3.32 6.07 -0.03
C ARG A 37 2.08 6.45 0.77
N ILE A 38 2.21 6.43 2.09
CA ILE A 38 1.13 6.73 3.03
C ILE A 38 1.07 8.22 3.39
N SER A 39 -0.06 8.65 3.97
CA SER A 39 -0.27 10.02 4.43
C SER A 39 0.79 10.45 5.47
N LYS A 40 0.94 11.75 5.65
CA LYS A 40 1.86 12.29 6.65
C LYS A 40 1.46 11.85 8.07
N ASP A 41 0.18 11.89 8.39
CA ASP A 41 -0.31 11.58 9.73
C ASP A 41 -0.13 10.09 10.07
N SER A 42 -0.45 9.20 9.13
CA SER A 42 -0.22 7.76 9.29
C SER A 42 1.26 7.43 9.43
N ARG A 43 2.12 8.07 8.64
CA ARG A 43 3.58 7.93 8.73
C ARG A 43 4.11 8.37 10.10
N GLU A 44 3.64 9.51 10.62
CA GLU A 44 4.06 10.00 11.93
C GLU A 44 3.67 9.02 13.05
N LYS A 45 2.46 8.46 12.99
CA LYS A 45 2.01 7.46 13.94
C LYS A 45 2.87 6.19 13.89
N ILE A 46 3.11 5.64 12.71
CA ILE A 46 3.93 4.43 12.55
C ILE A 46 5.37 4.66 13.05
N LEU A 47 6.00 5.76 12.61
CA LEU A 47 7.35 6.08 13.07
C LEU A 47 7.43 6.26 14.58
N SER A 48 6.41 6.89 15.19
CA SER A 48 6.34 7.04 16.64
C SER A 48 6.25 5.69 17.36
N GLN A 49 5.56 4.70 16.81
CA GLN A 49 5.53 3.35 17.39
C GLN A 49 6.90 2.66 17.26
N LEU A 50 7.53 2.76 16.09
CA LEU A 50 8.88 2.18 15.89
C LEU A 50 9.95 2.84 16.75
N GLU A 51 9.77 4.10 17.16
CA GLU A 51 10.69 4.84 18.05
C GLU A 51 10.54 4.49 19.53
N ARG A 52 9.53 3.72 19.95
CA ARG A 52 9.32 3.31 21.35
C ARG A 52 10.52 2.53 21.89
N ASP A 53 10.83 2.73 23.18
CA ASP A 53 11.96 2.08 23.86
C ASP A 53 11.85 0.54 23.89
N GLU A 54 10.64 0.00 23.78
CA GLU A 54 10.37 -1.46 23.74
C GLU A 54 10.59 -2.05 22.33
N ILE A 55 10.56 -1.22 21.28
CA ILE A 55 10.61 -1.65 19.87
C ILE A 55 11.95 -1.27 19.24
N ARG A 56 12.32 0.01 19.32
CA ARG A 56 13.50 0.56 18.64
C ARG A 56 14.79 -0.24 18.86
N PRO A 57 15.16 -0.65 20.10
CA PRO A 57 16.41 -1.41 20.33
C PRO A 57 16.42 -2.80 19.69
N ARG A 58 15.24 -3.35 19.37
CA ARG A 58 15.07 -4.67 18.74
C ARG A 58 15.07 -4.60 17.21
N LEU A 59 14.93 -3.41 16.63
CA LEU A 59 14.92 -3.22 15.18
C LEU A 59 16.25 -3.64 14.56
N PHE A 60 16.17 -4.30 13.42
CA PHE A 60 17.30 -4.66 12.59
C PHE A 60 16.99 -4.39 11.12
N LEU A 61 17.92 -3.76 10.42
CA LEU A 61 17.84 -3.55 8.98
C LEU A 61 18.91 -4.41 8.29
N PRO A 62 18.54 -5.51 7.60
CA PRO A 62 19.50 -6.25 6.80
C PRO A 62 20.18 -5.29 5.79
N TYR A 63 21.49 -5.45 5.59
CA TYR A 63 22.24 -4.58 4.68
C TYR A 63 21.66 -4.58 3.27
N GLN A 64 21.22 -5.75 2.79
CA GLN A 64 20.58 -5.86 1.46
C GLN A 64 19.25 -5.08 1.41
N ALA A 65 18.40 -5.20 2.43
CA ALA A 65 17.15 -4.43 2.52
C ALA A 65 17.43 -2.91 2.55
N GLY A 66 18.42 -2.48 3.35
CA GLY A 66 18.86 -1.08 3.38
C GLY A 66 19.37 -0.58 2.02
N LEU A 67 20.10 -1.43 1.28
CA LEU A 67 20.59 -1.11 -0.05
C LEU A 67 19.44 -0.96 -1.07
N GLU A 68 18.44 -1.82 -1.00
CA GLU A 68 17.22 -1.76 -1.84
C GLU A 68 16.39 -0.53 -1.50
N TYR A 69 16.20 -0.21 -0.22
CA TYR A 69 15.57 1.01 0.22
C TYR A 69 16.26 2.25 -0.39
N HIS A 70 17.58 2.38 -0.25
CA HIS A 70 18.31 3.52 -0.79
C HIS A 70 18.25 3.64 -2.31
N ARG A 71 18.21 2.52 -3.03
CA ARG A 71 18.09 2.48 -4.48
C ARG A 71 16.72 2.93 -4.98
N ASN A 72 15.67 2.62 -4.22
CA ASN A 72 14.29 2.76 -4.68
C ASN A 72 13.56 3.97 -4.09
N ARG A 73 13.97 4.50 -2.91
CA ARG A 73 13.22 5.54 -2.19
C ARG A 73 12.90 6.78 -3.03
N LEU A 74 13.84 7.26 -3.85
CA LEU A 74 13.62 8.44 -4.68
C LEU A 74 12.62 8.17 -5.79
N LYS A 75 12.65 6.97 -6.37
CA LYS A 75 11.68 6.54 -7.38
C LYS A 75 10.29 6.45 -6.76
N VAL A 76 10.17 5.83 -5.60
CA VAL A 76 8.88 5.69 -4.89
C VAL A 76 8.31 7.06 -4.50
N ALA A 77 9.14 7.98 -4.00
CA ALA A 77 8.72 9.34 -3.71
C ALA A 77 8.23 10.09 -4.96
N ASP A 78 8.91 9.92 -6.11
CA ASP A 78 8.50 10.54 -7.36
C ASP A 78 7.23 9.92 -7.96
N GLU A 79 7.07 8.60 -7.85
CA GLU A 79 5.85 7.90 -8.27
C GLU A 79 4.62 8.39 -7.49
N HIS A 80 4.76 8.58 -6.18
CA HIS A 80 3.70 9.15 -5.35
C HIS A 80 3.37 10.59 -5.80
N ALA A 81 4.39 11.43 -6.00
CA ALA A 81 4.21 12.78 -6.55
C ALA A 81 3.55 12.79 -7.94
N ASP A 82 3.84 11.78 -8.77
CA ASP A 82 3.29 11.67 -10.13
C ASP A 82 1.79 11.37 -10.14
N GLN A 83 1.28 10.64 -9.16
CA GLN A 83 -0.16 10.40 -9.02
C GLN A 83 -0.94 11.69 -8.85
N TYR A 84 -0.44 12.63 -8.05
CA TYR A 84 -1.06 13.95 -7.90
C TYR A 84 -0.91 14.80 -9.17
N ARG A 85 0.23 14.71 -9.86
CA ARG A 85 0.39 15.37 -11.18
C ARG A 85 -0.62 14.85 -12.20
N LYS A 86 -0.89 13.55 -12.22
CA LYS A 86 -1.91 12.92 -13.06
C LYS A 86 -3.31 13.40 -12.68
N ALA A 87 -3.65 13.42 -11.39
CA ALA A 87 -4.93 13.94 -10.91
C ALA A 87 -5.10 15.43 -11.33
N ALA A 88 -4.09 16.27 -11.10
CA ALA A 88 -4.12 17.68 -11.53
C ALA A 88 -4.27 17.83 -13.05
N SER A 89 -3.63 16.96 -13.85
CA SER A 89 -3.74 16.97 -15.31
C SER A 89 -5.14 16.62 -15.79
N LEU A 90 -5.81 15.65 -15.15
CA LEU A 90 -7.19 15.29 -15.44
C LEU A 90 -8.14 16.43 -15.14
N ILE A 91 -7.98 17.10 -14.00
CA ILE A 91 -8.77 18.27 -13.61
C ILE A 91 -8.53 19.44 -14.59
N THR A 92 -7.27 19.68 -14.97
CA THR A 92 -6.93 20.69 -15.99
C THR A 92 -7.56 20.33 -17.35
N GLY A 93 -7.61 19.06 -17.70
CA GLY A 93 -8.31 18.57 -18.89
C GLY A 93 -9.81 18.87 -18.84
N VAL A 94 -10.45 18.66 -17.71
CA VAL A 94 -11.86 19.03 -17.48
C VAL A 94 -12.06 20.53 -17.58
N LYS A 95 -11.17 21.35 -17.04
CA LYS A 95 -11.23 22.83 -17.16
C LYS A 95 -11.11 23.30 -18.61
N LYS A 96 -10.20 22.73 -19.39
CA LYS A 96 -9.94 23.11 -20.78
C LYS A 96 -10.99 22.60 -21.74
N ASN A 97 -11.50 21.40 -21.48
CA ASN A 97 -12.38 20.66 -22.36
C ASN A 97 -13.80 20.50 -21.78
N GLY A 98 -14.19 21.35 -20.83
CA GLY A 98 -15.45 21.23 -20.09
C GLY A 98 -16.68 20.89 -20.95
N ALA A 99 -16.73 21.45 -22.17
CA ALA A 99 -17.77 21.12 -23.16
C ALA A 99 -17.53 19.80 -23.93
N ASN A 100 -16.32 19.21 -23.84
CA ASN A 100 -15.91 18.02 -24.60
C ASN A 100 -15.82 16.76 -23.75
N SER A 101 -16.13 16.79 -22.44
CA SER A 101 -16.29 15.55 -21.68
C SER A 101 -17.52 14.80 -22.22
N THR A 102 -17.43 13.48 -22.28
CA THR A 102 -18.53 12.65 -22.74
C THR A 102 -19.84 12.99 -22.00
N LEU A 103 -19.75 13.22 -20.69
CA LEU A 103 -20.88 13.62 -19.85
C LEU A 103 -21.49 14.97 -20.26
N LEU A 104 -20.68 16.00 -20.54
CA LEU A 104 -21.19 17.30 -20.95
C LEU A 104 -21.71 17.30 -22.38
N ARG A 105 -21.15 16.46 -23.26
CA ARG A 105 -21.68 16.27 -24.60
C ARG A 105 -23.02 15.55 -24.54
N ASP A 106 -23.14 14.49 -23.76
CA ASP A 106 -24.37 13.70 -23.65
C ASP A 106 -25.49 14.48 -22.93
N LEU A 107 -25.13 15.29 -21.93
CA LEU A 107 -26.02 16.31 -21.34
C LEU A 107 -26.42 17.36 -22.38
N GLY A 108 -25.50 17.88 -23.17
CA GLY A 108 -25.74 18.81 -24.25
C GLY A 108 -26.70 18.22 -25.30
N ASP A 109 -26.50 16.96 -25.69
CA ASP A 109 -27.36 16.26 -26.65
C ASP A 109 -28.76 15.97 -26.08
N ALA A 110 -28.88 15.68 -24.79
CA ALA A 110 -30.16 15.49 -24.12
C ALA A 110 -30.92 16.82 -24.00
N VAL A 111 -30.23 17.89 -23.63
CA VAL A 111 -30.80 19.24 -23.47
C VAL A 111 -31.14 19.87 -24.83
N ASN A 112 -30.37 19.59 -25.89
CA ASN A 112 -30.67 20.06 -27.26
C ASN A 112 -31.95 19.51 -27.84
N LYS A 113 -32.55 18.48 -27.23
CA LYS A 113 -33.90 17.97 -27.58
C LYS A 113 -35.03 18.86 -27.03
N VAL A 114 -34.69 19.75 -26.10
CA VAL A 114 -35.63 20.76 -25.57
C VAL A 114 -35.75 21.90 -26.57
N GLN A 115 -36.95 22.20 -27.01
CA GLN A 115 -37.17 23.24 -28.06
C GLN A 115 -36.95 24.67 -27.60
N ASP A 116 -36.79 24.92 -26.31
CA ASP A 116 -36.55 26.22 -25.71
C ASP A 116 -35.04 26.49 -25.55
N ARG A 117 -34.47 27.21 -26.49
CA ARG A 117 -33.05 27.51 -26.58
C ARG A 117 -32.52 28.34 -25.38
N GLU A 118 -33.33 29.24 -24.83
CA GLU A 118 -32.92 30.03 -23.65
C GLU A 118 -32.79 29.18 -22.39
N VAL A 119 -33.68 28.19 -22.22
CA VAL A 119 -33.62 27.22 -21.10
C VAL A 119 -32.37 26.35 -21.25
N VAL A 120 -32.10 25.86 -22.46
CA VAL A 120 -30.93 25.05 -22.78
C VAL A 120 -29.63 25.81 -22.44
N GLU A 121 -29.47 27.04 -22.89
CA GLU A 121 -28.28 27.86 -22.63
C GLU A 121 -28.09 28.10 -21.12
N ARG A 122 -29.16 28.39 -20.37
CA ARG A 122 -29.11 28.60 -18.93
C ARG A 122 -28.71 27.28 -18.18
N LEU A 123 -29.24 26.15 -18.56
CA LEU A 123 -28.88 24.86 -17.95
C LEU A 123 -27.42 24.49 -18.21
N LEU A 124 -26.95 24.67 -19.44
CA LEU A 124 -25.55 24.43 -19.80
C LEU A 124 -24.61 25.37 -19.05
N ASP A 125 -24.99 26.65 -18.87
CA ASP A 125 -24.21 27.60 -18.08
C ASP A 125 -24.09 27.21 -16.59
N VAL A 126 -25.21 26.77 -15.97
CA VAL A 126 -25.22 26.28 -14.59
C VAL A 126 -24.32 25.07 -14.43
N VAL A 127 -24.43 24.09 -15.31
CA VAL A 127 -23.60 22.88 -15.28
C VAL A 127 -22.12 23.23 -15.49
N ASN A 128 -21.79 24.03 -16.50
CA ASN A 128 -20.41 24.45 -16.77
C ASN A 128 -19.80 25.24 -15.61
N LYS A 129 -20.60 26.10 -14.95
CA LYS A 129 -20.17 26.85 -13.76
C LYS A 129 -19.86 25.91 -12.59
N ALA A 130 -20.77 24.97 -12.29
CA ALA A 130 -20.58 23.99 -11.22
C ALA A 130 -19.31 23.13 -11.44
N PHE A 131 -19.08 22.66 -12.66
CA PHE A 131 -17.86 21.90 -12.99
C PHE A 131 -16.58 22.74 -12.86
N ARG A 132 -16.59 24.01 -13.27
CA ARG A 132 -15.42 24.88 -13.10
C ARG A 132 -15.12 25.15 -11.62
N GLU A 133 -16.15 25.35 -10.80
CA GLU A 133 -16.01 25.59 -9.36
C GLU A 133 -15.50 24.34 -8.66
N ALA A 134 -16.04 23.16 -8.97
CA ALA A 134 -15.56 21.87 -8.46
C ALA A 134 -14.09 21.63 -8.85
N ALA A 135 -13.77 21.79 -10.13
CA ALA A 135 -12.39 21.64 -10.61
C ALA A 135 -11.42 22.60 -9.94
N ALA A 136 -11.84 23.87 -9.70
CA ALA A 136 -11.02 24.85 -9.00
C ALA A 136 -10.82 24.52 -7.53
N SER A 137 -11.79 23.86 -6.90
CA SER A 137 -11.69 23.40 -5.50
C SER A 137 -10.72 22.23 -5.37
N VAL A 138 -10.81 21.25 -6.27
CA VAL A 138 -9.87 20.13 -6.31
C VAL A 138 -8.45 20.60 -6.61
N ASP A 139 -8.24 21.51 -7.56
CA ASP A 139 -6.91 22.08 -7.83
C ASP A 139 -6.31 22.74 -6.58
N ARG A 140 -7.12 23.52 -5.85
CA ARG A 140 -6.63 24.17 -4.62
C ARG A 140 -6.23 23.11 -3.57
N ALA A 141 -7.04 22.09 -3.36
CA ALA A 141 -6.72 21.02 -2.43
C ALA A 141 -5.42 20.29 -2.83
N ILE A 142 -5.24 20.00 -4.13
CA ILE A 142 -3.99 19.39 -4.64
C ILE A 142 -2.79 20.34 -4.44
N ASP A 143 -2.94 21.63 -4.69
CA ASP A 143 -1.85 22.62 -4.54
C ASP A 143 -1.51 22.86 -3.05
N GLU A 144 -2.49 22.84 -2.16
CA GLU A 144 -2.29 22.88 -0.72
C GLU A 144 -1.48 21.67 -0.25
N GLU A 145 -1.88 20.47 -0.65
CA GLU A 145 -1.16 19.23 -0.34
C GLU A 145 0.27 19.24 -0.89
N ARG A 146 0.47 19.64 -2.15
CA ARG A 146 1.80 19.79 -2.76
C ARG A 146 2.69 20.76 -2.01
N THR A 147 2.14 21.82 -1.44
CA THR A 147 2.91 22.84 -0.72
C THR A 147 3.33 22.34 0.65
N GLN A 148 2.49 21.54 1.29
CA GLN A 148 2.72 21.02 2.64
C GLN A 148 3.56 19.72 2.66
N ASN A 149 3.54 18.95 1.57
CA ASN A 149 4.21 17.67 1.54
C ASN A 149 5.57 17.76 0.84
N ILE A 150 6.64 17.52 1.61
CA ILE A 150 8.04 17.57 1.13
C ILE A 150 8.33 16.57 0.01
N LEU A 151 7.54 15.49 -0.09
CA LEU A 151 7.70 14.49 -1.16
C LEU A 151 7.56 15.08 -2.56
N TYR A 152 6.86 16.21 -2.70
CA TYR A 152 6.73 16.94 -3.97
C TYR A 152 7.87 17.92 -4.25
N SER A 153 8.79 18.07 -3.31
CA SER A 153 9.94 18.93 -3.46
C SER A 153 11.04 18.22 -4.25
N ARG A 154 11.60 18.89 -5.26
CA ARG A 154 12.86 18.44 -5.87
C ARG A 154 14.03 18.39 -4.86
N ARG A 155 13.82 18.93 -3.67
CA ARG A 155 14.80 18.96 -2.56
C ARG A 155 14.90 17.64 -1.81
N ILE A 156 13.99 16.67 -2.02
CA ILE A 156 14.01 15.36 -1.35
C ILE A 156 15.35 14.61 -1.51
N HIS A 157 16.10 14.92 -2.56
CA HIS A 157 17.46 14.37 -2.71
C HIS A 157 18.43 14.84 -1.61
N ALA A 158 18.30 16.08 -1.17
CA ALA A 158 19.18 16.70 -0.17
C ALA A 158 18.52 16.72 1.22
N GLU A 159 17.24 17.00 1.28
CA GLU A 159 16.46 17.17 2.51
C GLU A 159 15.33 16.14 2.51
N ASP A 160 15.57 14.97 3.10
CA ASP A 160 14.61 13.87 3.22
C ASP A 160 14.32 13.57 4.69
N PRO A 161 13.31 14.21 5.29
CA PRO A 161 13.01 14.05 6.71
C PRO A 161 12.52 12.64 7.05
N ILE A 162 11.98 11.88 6.07
CA ILE A 162 11.57 10.49 6.27
C ILE A 162 12.83 9.64 6.45
N ARG A 163 13.78 9.75 5.51
CA ARG A 163 15.08 9.10 5.61
C ARG A 163 15.78 9.46 6.93
N ASP A 164 15.85 10.74 7.28
CA ASP A 164 16.54 11.20 8.47
C ASP A 164 15.92 10.64 9.77
N ARG A 165 14.61 10.35 9.75
CA ARG A 165 13.93 9.66 10.84
C ARG A 165 14.20 8.16 10.85
N ILE A 166 14.16 7.51 9.69
CA ILE A 166 14.51 6.09 9.53
C ILE A 166 15.97 5.86 10.01
N GLU A 167 16.91 6.73 9.64
CA GLU A 167 18.30 6.64 10.11
C GLU A 167 18.39 6.65 11.65
N LYS A 168 17.54 7.40 12.34
CA LYS A 168 17.50 7.43 13.81
C LYS A 168 16.95 6.15 14.43
N LEU A 169 16.04 5.43 13.74
CA LEU A 169 15.55 4.14 14.22
C LEU A 169 16.67 3.11 14.36
N PHE A 170 17.67 3.17 13.49
CA PHE A 170 18.79 2.23 13.41
C PHE A 170 20.12 2.85 13.88
N ALA A 171 20.08 3.80 14.83
CA ALA A 171 21.27 4.51 15.27
C ALA A 171 22.19 3.69 16.19
N ASP A 172 21.67 2.63 16.83
CA ASP A 172 22.44 1.84 17.76
C ASP A 172 23.31 0.80 17.06
N ALA A 173 24.42 0.44 17.66
CA ALA A 173 25.34 -0.54 17.11
C ALA A 173 24.67 -1.90 16.95
N GLY A 174 24.84 -2.53 15.78
CA GLY A 174 24.27 -3.84 15.49
C GLY A 174 22.82 -3.83 14.99
N GLN A 175 22.21 -2.67 14.82
CA GLN A 175 20.87 -2.57 14.22
C GLN A 175 20.87 -2.57 12.68
N ILE A 176 22.01 -2.41 12.06
CA ILE A 176 22.15 -2.48 10.59
C ILE A 176 23.13 -3.60 10.25
N GLY A 177 22.79 -4.42 9.27
CA GLY A 177 23.66 -5.44 8.71
C GLY A 177 24.99 -4.86 8.23
N GLY A 178 26.08 -5.54 8.54
CA GLY A 178 27.44 -5.03 8.30
C GLY A 178 27.78 -4.92 6.81
N ARG A 179 28.37 -3.79 6.44
CA ARG A 179 28.94 -3.62 5.11
C ARG A 179 30.13 -4.57 4.94
N ARG A 180 30.02 -5.49 4.00
CA ARG A 180 31.08 -6.44 3.64
C ARG A 180 32.10 -5.81 2.68
N THR A 181 33.36 -6.24 2.77
CA THR A 181 34.38 -5.95 1.76
C THR A 181 33.96 -6.54 0.42
N SER A 182 34.58 -6.09 -0.68
CA SER A 182 34.25 -6.60 -2.03
C SER A 182 34.47 -8.11 -2.16
N THR A 183 35.42 -8.68 -1.44
CA THR A 183 35.70 -10.13 -1.45
C THR A 183 34.65 -10.90 -0.67
N GLU A 184 34.33 -10.48 0.54
CA GLU A 184 33.27 -11.06 1.38
C GLU A 184 31.92 -10.99 0.67
N ARG A 185 31.61 -9.85 0.07
CA ARG A 185 30.38 -9.65 -0.69
C ARG A 185 30.25 -10.65 -1.84
N ARG A 186 31.32 -10.86 -2.63
CA ARG A 186 31.29 -11.86 -3.73
C ARG A 186 31.02 -13.25 -3.17
N ALA A 187 31.69 -13.64 -2.10
CA ALA A 187 31.48 -14.95 -1.50
C ALA A 187 30.02 -15.13 -1.04
N TRP A 188 29.39 -14.08 -0.49
CA TRP A 188 27.98 -14.09 -0.11
C TRP A 188 27.05 -14.17 -1.32
N GLU A 189 27.30 -13.37 -2.35
CA GLU A 189 26.54 -13.43 -3.60
C GLU A 189 26.66 -14.81 -4.28
N ASP A 190 27.83 -15.45 -4.20
CA ASP A 190 28.03 -16.80 -4.73
C ASP A 190 27.25 -17.86 -3.90
N GLN A 191 27.20 -17.72 -2.59
CA GLN A 191 26.35 -18.57 -1.74
C GLN A 191 24.86 -18.35 -2.03
N ALA A 192 24.41 -17.11 -2.18
CA ALA A 192 23.04 -16.80 -2.55
C ALA A 192 22.66 -17.41 -3.91
N ARG A 193 23.54 -17.32 -4.91
CA ARG A 193 23.35 -17.97 -6.21
C ARG A 193 23.31 -19.50 -6.12
N ALA A 194 24.14 -20.09 -5.25
CA ALA A 194 24.13 -21.53 -5.03
C ALA A 194 22.80 -21.99 -4.39
N ARG A 195 22.22 -21.21 -3.47
CA ARG A 195 20.87 -21.48 -2.93
C ARG A 195 19.81 -21.48 -4.02
N LEU A 196 19.79 -20.44 -4.88
CA LEU A 196 18.87 -20.38 -6.01
C LEU A 196 19.03 -21.55 -6.97
N ALA A 197 20.28 -21.91 -7.32
CA ALA A 197 20.57 -23.05 -8.18
C ALA A 197 20.13 -24.41 -7.59
N ALA A 198 20.11 -24.51 -6.26
CA ALA A 198 19.62 -25.66 -5.53
C ALA A 198 18.11 -25.61 -5.27
N ALA A 199 17.40 -24.62 -5.78
CA ALA A 199 15.98 -24.35 -5.49
C ALA A 199 15.67 -24.25 -3.98
N MET A 200 16.62 -23.75 -3.19
CA MET A 200 16.42 -23.50 -1.76
C MET A 200 15.75 -22.15 -1.54
N PRO A 201 14.60 -22.10 -0.86
CA PRO A 201 13.94 -20.83 -0.54
C PRO A 201 14.79 -19.98 0.43
N PRO A 202 14.57 -18.66 0.53
CA PRO A 202 13.70 -17.86 -0.32
C PRO A 202 14.35 -17.48 -1.65
N GLY A 203 13.57 -16.85 -2.56
CA GLY A 203 14.05 -16.34 -3.84
C GLY A 203 13.88 -17.32 -5.01
N THR A 204 13.22 -18.48 -4.79
CA THR A 204 13.04 -19.51 -5.82
C THR A 204 12.03 -19.14 -6.91
N GLY A 205 11.19 -18.12 -6.69
CA GLY A 205 10.23 -17.59 -7.67
C GLY A 205 10.77 -16.43 -8.53
N VAL A 206 12.06 -16.41 -8.80
CA VAL A 206 12.77 -15.24 -9.30
C VAL A 206 12.44 -14.86 -10.72
N ASP A 207 12.19 -13.58 -10.93
CA ASP A 207 12.34 -12.89 -12.19
C ASP A 207 13.85 -12.63 -12.45
N GLU A 208 14.46 -13.43 -13.33
CA GLU A 208 15.87 -13.29 -13.73
C GLU A 208 16.19 -11.92 -14.36
N SER A 209 15.17 -11.14 -14.72
CA SER A 209 15.31 -9.78 -15.23
C SER A 209 15.68 -8.75 -14.15
N LYS A 210 15.57 -9.11 -12.85
CA LYS A 210 16.01 -8.24 -11.76
C LYS A 210 17.52 -7.94 -11.87
N ARG A 211 17.88 -6.69 -11.62
CA ARG A 211 19.26 -6.17 -11.75
C ARG A 211 20.33 -6.97 -10.99
N ASP A 212 19.94 -7.61 -9.92
CA ASP A 212 20.79 -8.42 -9.03
C ASP A 212 20.72 -9.92 -9.32
N GLY A 213 19.94 -10.34 -10.33
CA GLY A 213 19.68 -11.74 -10.63
C GLY A 213 18.86 -12.45 -9.57
N GLY A 214 18.08 -11.70 -8.76
CA GLY A 214 17.16 -12.23 -7.76
C GLY A 214 17.80 -12.74 -6.48
N ILE A 215 19.05 -12.41 -6.21
CA ILE A 215 19.75 -12.86 -4.99
C ILE A 215 19.38 -12.03 -3.74
N GLY A 216 18.53 -11.01 -3.85
CA GLY A 216 18.17 -10.13 -2.73
C GLY A 216 17.59 -10.89 -1.54
N ASP A 217 16.54 -11.67 -1.78
CA ASP A 217 15.87 -12.46 -0.77
C ASP A 217 16.79 -13.48 -0.06
N PRO A 218 17.60 -14.30 -0.79
CA PRO A 218 18.60 -15.13 -0.15
C PRO A 218 19.62 -14.37 0.70
N LEU A 219 20.04 -13.17 0.29
CA LEU A 219 20.97 -12.36 1.05
C LEU A 219 20.34 -11.86 2.36
N ILE A 220 19.10 -11.37 2.32
CA ILE A 220 18.35 -10.97 3.52
C ILE A 220 18.20 -12.16 4.47
N TRP A 221 17.84 -13.33 3.94
CA TRP A 221 17.71 -14.56 4.70
C TRP A 221 19.00 -14.93 5.45
N MET A 222 20.12 -14.97 4.74
CA MET A 222 21.42 -15.27 5.32
C MET A 222 21.83 -14.23 6.40
N GLU A 223 21.50 -12.95 6.19
CA GLU A 223 21.79 -11.90 7.17
C GLU A 223 20.96 -12.04 8.45
N MET A 224 19.69 -12.45 8.34
CA MET A 224 18.85 -12.74 9.50
C MET A 224 19.36 -13.96 10.30
N MET A 225 19.82 -15.01 9.64
CA MET A 225 20.45 -16.14 10.31
C MET A 225 21.75 -15.74 11.03
N ASP A 226 22.59 -14.91 10.40
CA ASP A 226 23.81 -14.39 11.04
C ASP A 226 23.48 -13.54 12.26
N LEU A 227 22.44 -12.70 12.18
CA LEU A 227 21.95 -11.93 13.32
C LEU A 227 21.54 -12.85 14.45
N ALA A 228 20.66 -13.82 14.17
CA ALA A 228 20.12 -14.73 15.17
C ALA A 228 21.22 -15.49 15.92
N ARG A 229 22.24 -15.99 15.18
CA ARG A 229 23.43 -16.63 15.78
C ARG A 229 24.23 -15.66 16.65
N ALA A 230 24.39 -14.42 16.22
CA ALA A 230 25.22 -13.46 16.92
C ALA A 230 24.61 -12.94 18.23
N VAL A 231 23.27 -12.82 18.28
CA VAL A 231 22.55 -12.26 19.43
C VAL A 231 21.82 -13.32 20.25
N GLU A 232 21.76 -14.56 19.77
CA GLU A 232 21.05 -15.69 20.41
C GLU A 232 19.57 -15.36 20.69
N GLN A 233 18.90 -14.73 19.73
CA GLN A 233 17.50 -14.30 19.83
C GLN A 233 16.71 -14.74 18.60
N ASP A 234 15.40 -15.00 18.82
CA ASP A 234 14.42 -15.21 17.75
C ASP A 234 14.35 -14.01 16.83
N VAL A 235 13.86 -14.21 15.60
CA VAL A 235 13.69 -13.16 14.60
C VAL A 235 12.24 -13.10 14.12
N LEU A 236 11.63 -11.92 14.24
CA LEU A 236 10.40 -11.54 13.58
C LEU A 236 10.76 -10.74 12.32
N PHE A 237 10.47 -11.29 11.16
CA PHE A 237 10.65 -10.59 9.89
C PHE A 237 9.36 -9.90 9.49
N VAL A 238 9.43 -8.60 9.26
CA VAL A 238 8.31 -7.80 8.76
C VAL A 238 8.58 -7.46 7.30
N SER A 239 7.80 -8.06 6.41
CA SER A 239 7.91 -7.87 4.97
C SER A 239 6.58 -8.08 4.28
N ASP A 240 6.30 -7.26 3.27
CA ASP A 240 5.11 -7.41 2.42
C ASP A 240 5.34 -8.36 1.24
N ASP A 241 6.49 -9.02 1.17
CA ASP A 241 6.72 -10.11 0.21
C ASP A 241 6.10 -11.42 0.71
N MET A 242 4.82 -11.60 0.39
CA MET A 242 3.99 -12.74 0.83
C MET A 242 3.94 -13.88 -0.21
N LYS A 243 5.02 -14.07 -0.99
CA LYS A 243 5.10 -15.12 -2.02
C LYS A 243 5.29 -16.51 -1.45
N ALA A 244 5.04 -17.52 -2.28
CA ALA A 244 5.11 -18.93 -1.91
C ALA A 244 6.53 -19.43 -1.55
N ASP A 245 7.58 -18.67 -1.84
CA ASP A 245 8.96 -18.98 -1.41
C ASP A 245 9.32 -18.44 -0.02
N TRP A 246 8.46 -17.58 0.55
CA TRP A 246 8.50 -17.15 1.94
C TRP A 246 7.40 -17.78 2.78
N ARG A 247 6.26 -18.11 2.16
CA ARG A 247 5.01 -18.49 2.83
C ARG A 247 4.48 -19.83 2.32
N GLN A 248 3.83 -20.58 3.17
CA GLN A 248 3.10 -21.77 2.79
C GLN A 248 1.73 -21.38 2.21
N ILE A 249 1.65 -21.30 0.88
CA ILE A 249 0.42 -20.99 0.17
C ILE A 249 -0.18 -22.26 -0.41
N VAL A 250 -1.44 -22.56 -0.07
CA VAL A 250 -2.20 -23.70 -0.58
C VAL A 250 -3.59 -23.21 -0.99
N ASP A 251 -3.97 -23.42 -2.25
CA ASP A 251 -5.27 -22.98 -2.80
C ASP A 251 -5.55 -21.47 -2.50
N ASP A 252 -4.57 -20.61 -2.76
CA ASP A 252 -4.58 -19.15 -2.52
C ASP A 252 -4.78 -18.76 -1.04
N LYS A 253 -4.60 -19.71 -0.10
CA LYS A 253 -4.65 -19.46 1.34
C LYS A 253 -3.26 -19.50 1.92
N ASP A 254 -2.95 -18.48 2.72
CA ASP A 254 -1.70 -18.37 3.47
C ASP A 254 -1.82 -19.10 4.82
N PHE A 255 -0.91 -20.05 5.06
CA PHE A 255 -0.83 -20.84 6.28
C PHE A 255 0.36 -20.48 7.18
N GLY A 256 1.02 -19.38 6.92
CA GLY A 256 2.16 -18.94 7.71
C GLY A 256 3.50 -19.06 6.98
N PRO A 257 4.62 -18.88 7.68
CA PRO A 257 5.95 -19.04 7.09
C PRO A 257 6.16 -20.42 6.50
N LEU A 258 6.96 -20.51 5.43
CA LEU A 258 7.27 -21.79 4.78
C LEU A 258 7.98 -22.74 5.75
N PRO A 259 7.49 -23.99 5.96
CA PRO A 259 8.10 -24.93 6.90
C PRO A 259 9.59 -25.21 6.67
N ASP A 260 10.04 -25.20 5.40
CA ASP A 260 11.45 -25.39 5.08
C ASP A 260 12.33 -24.26 5.63
N LEU A 261 11.83 -23.02 5.63
CA LEU A 261 12.52 -21.88 6.23
C LEU A 261 12.52 -21.98 7.77
N LEU A 262 11.39 -22.34 8.38
CA LEU A 262 11.32 -22.53 9.83
C LEU A 262 12.34 -23.56 10.32
N ARG A 263 12.41 -24.70 9.63
CA ARG A 263 13.36 -25.78 9.96
C ARG A 263 14.80 -25.33 9.73
N GLU A 264 15.14 -24.77 8.57
CA GLU A 264 16.50 -24.32 8.29
C GLU A 264 16.96 -23.30 9.33
N PHE A 265 16.09 -22.32 9.67
CA PHE A 265 16.44 -21.30 10.64
C PHE A 265 16.75 -21.89 12.01
N ALA A 266 15.90 -22.81 12.48
CA ALA A 266 16.10 -23.48 13.76
C ALA A 266 17.35 -24.36 13.77
N ASP A 267 17.58 -25.15 12.71
CA ASP A 267 18.74 -26.05 12.59
C ASP A 267 20.06 -25.26 12.53
N GLU A 268 20.07 -24.16 11.81
CA GLU A 268 21.27 -23.36 11.57
C GLU A 268 21.58 -22.33 12.68
N THR A 269 20.59 -21.89 13.43
CA THR A 269 20.75 -20.80 14.41
C THR A 269 20.45 -21.22 15.85
N GLY A 270 19.68 -22.27 16.06
CA GLY A 270 19.11 -22.63 17.36
C GLY A 270 17.99 -21.69 17.82
N GLN A 271 17.54 -20.77 16.96
CA GLN A 271 16.53 -19.77 17.26
C GLN A 271 15.29 -19.97 16.36
N ARG A 272 14.18 -19.31 16.73
CA ARG A 272 12.94 -19.38 15.95
C ARG A 272 12.84 -18.18 14.97
N TYR A 273 12.09 -18.40 13.90
CA TYR A 273 11.77 -17.39 12.88
C TYR A 273 10.26 -17.26 12.71
N HIS A 274 9.79 -16.03 12.56
CA HIS A 274 8.42 -15.76 12.17
C HIS A 274 8.37 -14.65 11.13
N HIS A 275 7.31 -14.63 10.29
CA HIS A 275 7.14 -13.67 9.21
C HIS A 275 5.72 -13.14 9.21
N VAL A 276 5.60 -11.81 9.28
CA VAL A 276 4.33 -11.09 9.18
C VAL A 276 4.44 -9.96 8.15
N ASN A 277 3.31 -9.55 7.60
CA ASN A 277 3.25 -8.34 6.78
C ASN A 277 3.12 -7.08 7.65
N SER A 278 3.21 -5.90 7.01
CA SER A 278 3.20 -4.61 7.70
C SER A 278 1.90 -4.34 8.46
N ASP A 279 0.74 -4.66 7.88
CA ASP A 279 -0.56 -4.45 8.52
C ASP A 279 -0.74 -5.37 9.73
N THR A 280 -0.43 -6.66 9.61
CA THR A 280 -0.46 -7.61 10.75
C THR A 280 0.51 -7.17 11.86
N PHE A 281 1.72 -6.71 11.50
CA PHE A 281 2.66 -6.20 12.50
C PHE A 281 2.08 -5.04 13.31
N LEU A 282 1.39 -4.09 12.69
CA LEU A 282 0.74 -2.98 13.40
C LEU A 282 -0.42 -3.43 14.29
N GLU A 283 -1.22 -4.41 13.82
CA GLU A 283 -2.26 -5.06 14.64
C GLU A 283 -1.67 -5.77 15.86
N ASP A 284 -0.55 -6.46 15.68
CA ASP A 284 0.17 -7.15 16.74
C ASP A 284 0.74 -6.17 17.78
N LEU A 285 1.27 -5.02 17.34
CA LEU A 285 1.71 -3.97 18.26
C LEU A 285 0.55 -3.46 19.15
N ASN A 286 -0.65 -3.30 18.58
CA ASN A 286 -1.84 -2.95 19.36
C ASN A 286 -2.22 -4.05 20.34
N THR A 287 -2.15 -5.30 19.91
CA THR A 287 -2.61 -6.46 20.70
C THR A 287 -1.68 -6.79 21.85
N TYR A 288 -0.37 -6.72 21.65
CA TYR A 288 0.61 -7.24 22.59
C TYR A 288 1.49 -6.18 23.27
N LEU A 289 1.53 -4.97 22.74
CA LEU A 289 2.39 -3.88 23.23
C LEU A 289 1.61 -2.58 23.51
N ASP A 290 0.27 -2.66 23.60
CA ASP A 290 -0.59 -1.50 23.87
C ASP A 290 -0.25 -0.29 22.97
N ALA A 291 0.02 -0.55 21.69
CA ALA A 291 0.20 0.51 20.72
C ALA A 291 -1.14 1.14 20.38
N ASP A 292 -1.15 2.44 20.14
CA ASP A 292 -2.35 3.19 19.77
C ASP A 292 -2.31 3.52 18.28
N VAL A 293 -2.37 2.47 17.44
CA VAL A 293 -2.42 2.59 15.99
C VAL A 293 -3.87 2.45 15.54
N ASP A 294 -4.44 3.53 15.00
CA ASP A 294 -5.81 3.54 14.51
C ASP A 294 -6.01 2.56 13.34
N ASN A 295 -7.19 1.98 13.24
CA ASN A 295 -7.55 1.10 12.12
C ASN A 295 -7.39 1.78 10.75
N ASP A 296 -7.66 3.08 10.65
CA ASP A 296 -7.49 3.85 9.40
C ASP A 296 -6.03 3.85 8.93
N VAL A 297 -5.06 3.88 9.86
CA VAL A 297 -3.62 3.80 9.56
C VAL A 297 -3.26 2.41 9.03
N ILE A 298 -3.79 1.36 9.67
CA ILE A 298 -3.58 -0.04 9.26
C ILE A 298 -4.17 -0.26 7.87
N ASP A 299 -5.39 0.22 7.62
CA ASP A 299 -6.05 0.13 6.32
C ASP A 299 -5.28 0.91 5.23
N GLU A 300 -4.69 2.06 5.56
CA GLU A 300 -3.88 2.82 4.61
C GLU A 300 -2.61 2.05 4.21
N VAL A 301 -1.91 1.43 5.16
CA VAL A 301 -0.75 0.57 4.90
C VAL A 301 -1.13 -0.62 4.01
N LYS A 302 -2.22 -1.31 4.34
CA LYS A 302 -2.76 -2.41 3.56
C LYS A 302 -3.09 -2.01 2.12
N ASN A 303 -3.70 -0.83 1.93
CA ASN A 303 -4.02 -0.30 0.61
C ASN A 303 -2.76 0.10 -0.18
N ALA A 304 -1.75 0.67 0.47
CA ALA A 304 -0.47 0.99 -0.14
C ALA A 304 0.21 -0.27 -0.71
N ARG A 305 0.20 -1.37 0.05
CA ARG A 305 0.70 -2.68 -0.38
C ARG A 305 -0.06 -3.24 -1.59
N ILE A 306 -1.40 -3.24 -1.56
CA ILE A 306 -2.24 -3.75 -2.64
C ILE A 306 -2.01 -2.96 -3.93
N SER A 307 -1.84 -1.63 -3.85
CA SER A 307 -1.61 -0.77 -5.01
C SER A 307 -0.29 -1.06 -5.73
N VAL A 308 0.70 -1.61 -5.04
CA VAL A 308 1.99 -2.03 -5.62
C VAL A 308 1.87 -3.36 -6.34
N SER A 309 1.06 -4.28 -5.81
CA SER A 309 0.87 -5.62 -6.39
C SER A 309 -0.06 -5.61 -7.61
N ASP A 310 -1.00 -4.66 -7.66
CA ASP A 310 -2.00 -4.55 -8.74
C ASP A 310 -1.75 -3.27 -9.56
N SER A 311 -0.91 -3.35 -10.59
CA SER A 311 -0.70 -2.25 -11.56
C SER A 311 -1.95 -1.90 -12.41
N GLY A 312 -3.09 -2.49 -12.09
CA GLY A 312 -4.42 -2.23 -12.63
C GLY A 312 -5.26 -1.37 -11.68
N SER A 313 -5.12 -0.07 -11.78
CA SER A 313 -5.74 0.99 -10.96
C SER A 313 -7.20 0.73 -10.57
N ARG A 314 -7.45 0.30 -9.34
CA ARG A 314 -8.70 0.55 -8.64
C ARG A 314 -8.45 1.62 -7.58
N ILE A 315 -8.94 2.82 -7.81
CA ILE A 315 -9.02 3.85 -6.77
C ILE A 315 -10.12 3.36 -5.80
N VAL A 316 -9.72 2.83 -4.66
CA VAL A 316 -10.63 2.61 -3.54
C VAL A 316 -10.65 3.92 -2.77
N LEU A 317 -11.74 4.67 -2.90
CA LEU A 317 -11.94 5.88 -2.09
C LEU A 317 -12.24 5.46 -0.65
N PRO A 318 -11.68 6.16 0.36
CA PRO A 318 -12.04 5.94 1.76
C PRO A 318 -13.56 6.02 1.95
N GLU A 319 -14.12 5.19 2.84
CA GLU A 319 -15.58 5.11 3.04
C GLU A 319 -16.17 6.47 3.46
N GLU A 320 -15.45 7.26 4.24
CA GLU A 320 -15.84 8.63 4.59
C GLU A 320 -15.97 9.53 3.36
N THR A 321 -15.04 9.40 2.40
CA THR A 321 -15.11 10.13 1.13
C THR A 321 -16.28 9.65 0.29
N MET A 322 -16.56 8.34 0.33
CA MET A 322 -17.72 7.75 -0.33
C MET A 322 -19.04 8.20 0.32
N GLU A 323 -19.09 8.31 1.64
CA GLU A 323 -20.26 8.82 2.37
C GLU A 323 -20.50 10.31 2.08
N ARG A 324 -19.46 11.14 2.09
CA ARG A 324 -19.55 12.55 1.70
C ARG A 324 -20.03 12.71 0.25
N LEU A 325 -19.56 11.85 -0.65
CA LEU A 325 -20.01 11.84 -2.04
C LEU A 325 -21.49 11.43 -2.14
N ARG A 326 -21.90 10.40 -1.36
CA ARG A 326 -23.30 9.95 -1.26
C ARG A 326 -24.21 11.05 -0.67
N GLU A 327 -23.73 11.77 0.33
CA GLU A 327 -24.46 12.87 0.96
C GLU A 327 -24.58 14.07 0.03
N TRP A 328 -23.51 14.41 -0.69
CA TRP A 328 -23.53 15.46 -1.71
C TRP A 328 -24.51 15.12 -2.84
N VAL A 329 -24.53 13.89 -3.32
CA VAL A 329 -25.50 13.41 -4.33
C VAL A 329 -26.94 13.52 -3.78
N ARG A 330 -27.17 13.20 -2.51
CA ARG A 330 -28.49 13.24 -1.85
C ARG A 330 -29.01 14.66 -1.62
N THR A 331 -28.12 15.60 -1.33
CA THR A 331 -28.48 17.00 -1.00
C THR A 331 -28.61 17.89 -2.23
N ASN A 332 -28.21 17.41 -3.40
CA ASN A 332 -28.24 18.19 -4.63
C ASN A 332 -29.49 17.85 -5.45
N GLU A 333 -30.62 18.56 -5.16
CA GLU A 333 -31.95 18.34 -5.79
C GLU A 333 -31.89 18.37 -7.35
N ALA A 334 -31.02 19.19 -7.91
CA ALA A 334 -30.82 19.24 -9.35
C ALA A 334 -30.20 17.95 -9.91
N PHE A 335 -29.36 17.29 -9.13
CA PHE A 335 -28.72 16.04 -9.49
C PHE A 335 -29.68 14.86 -9.35
N ASP A 336 -30.52 14.85 -8.30
CA ASP A 336 -31.53 13.82 -8.07
C ASP A 336 -32.59 13.80 -9.19
N THR A 337 -33.01 14.96 -9.68
CA THR A 337 -33.95 15.09 -10.81
C THR A 337 -33.32 14.56 -12.11
N THR A 338 -32.02 14.74 -12.31
CA THR A 338 -31.30 14.26 -13.50
C THR A 338 -31.11 12.75 -13.44
N LEU A 339 -30.81 12.20 -12.26
CA LEU A 339 -30.66 10.76 -12.03
C LEU A 339 -31.98 9.97 -12.28
N ARG A 340 -33.12 10.61 -12.06
CA ARG A 340 -34.46 10.00 -12.26
C ARG A 340 -34.94 10.09 -13.73
N SER A 341 -34.22 10.80 -14.58
CA SER A 341 -34.61 10.92 -15.99
C SER A 341 -34.44 9.58 -16.72
N GLU A 342 -35.39 9.29 -17.62
CA GLU A 342 -35.35 8.05 -18.44
C GLU A 342 -34.11 7.97 -19.34
N ALA A 343 -33.60 9.12 -19.79
CA ALA A 343 -32.39 9.21 -20.58
C ALA A 343 -31.13 8.86 -19.76
N PHE A 344 -31.06 9.29 -18.50
CA PHE A 344 -29.96 8.94 -17.61
C PHE A 344 -30.03 7.46 -17.19
N ARG A 345 -31.23 6.93 -16.92
CA ARG A 345 -31.43 5.50 -16.67
C ARG A 345 -30.95 4.64 -17.84
N ASN A 346 -31.33 4.96 -19.07
CA ASN A 346 -30.90 4.21 -20.26
C ASN A 346 -29.40 4.32 -20.51
N PHE A 347 -28.76 5.44 -20.19
CA PHE A 347 -27.30 5.61 -20.22
C PHE A 347 -26.59 4.75 -19.16
N MET A 348 -27.10 4.76 -17.92
CA MET A 348 -26.48 4.06 -16.80
C MET A 348 -26.75 2.57 -16.76
N TYR A 349 -27.90 2.12 -17.28
CA TYR A 349 -28.40 0.74 -17.19
C TYR A 349 -28.48 0.02 -18.53
N GLY A 350 -28.10 0.67 -19.64
CA GLY A 350 -28.03 0.03 -20.94
C GLY A 350 -27.09 -1.17 -20.94
N GLU A 351 -27.52 -2.29 -21.53
CA GLU A 351 -26.84 -3.59 -21.49
C GLU A 351 -25.39 -3.55 -22.03
N ASP A 352 -25.09 -2.57 -22.88
CA ASP A 352 -23.77 -2.42 -23.55
C ASP A 352 -22.75 -1.52 -22.83
N ASN A 353 -23.04 -1.00 -21.61
CA ASN A 353 -22.14 -0.07 -20.93
C ASN A 353 -21.32 -0.75 -19.80
N PRO A 354 -19.98 -0.91 -19.96
CA PRO A 354 -19.13 -1.54 -18.93
C PRO A 354 -19.09 -0.78 -17.59
N ALA A 355 -19.34 0.55 -17.61
CA ALA A 355 -19.39 1.37 -16.41
C ALA A 355 -20.67 1.15 -15.58
N SER A 356 -21.73 0.60 -16.19
CA SER A 356 -23.02 0.42 -15.53
C SER A 356 -22.94 -0.54 -14.35
N LYS A 357 -22.18 -1.64 -14.45
CA LYS A 357 -22.04 -2.64 -13.38
C LYS A 357 -21.33 -2.07 -12.14
N SER A 358 -20.32 -1.25 -12.34
CA SER A 358 -19.59 -0.62 -11.22
C SER A 358 -20.43 0.46 -10.55
N PHE A 359 -21.17 1.26 -11.32
CA PHE A 359 -22.08 2.27 -10.80
C PHE A 359 -23.32 1.67 -10.12
N GLN A 360 -23.87 0.58 -10.63
CA GLN A 360 -24.96 -0.17 -9.98
C GLN A 360 -24.51 -0.70 -8.62
N LYS A 361 -23.31 -1.24 -8.51
CA LYS A 361 -22.74 -1.68 -7.26
C LYS A 361 -22.50 -0.51 -6.28
N PHE A 362 -22.12 0.66 -6.80
CA PHE A 362 -21.96 1.88 -6.02
C PHE A 362 -23.28 2.43 -5.48
N MET A 363 -24.29 2.55 -6.33
CA MET A 363 -25.57 3.17 -5.95
C MET A 363 -26.51 2.23 -5.20
N TYR A 364 -26.45 0.92 -5.48
CA TYR A 364 -27.44 -0.07 -5.01
C TYR A 364 -26.81 -1.28 -4.30
N GLY A 365 -25.52 -1.24 -3.98
CA GLY A 365 -24.85 -2.28 -3.21
C GLY A 365 -25.41 -2.40 -1.79
N PRO A 366 -25.21 -3.54 -1.12
CA PRO A 366 -25.70 -3.78 0.23
C PRO A 366 -25.20 -2.69 1.21
N GLY A 367 -26.16 -1.98 1.83
CA GLY A 367 -25.91 -0.86 2.75
C GLY A 367 -26.31 0.52 2.23
N ASN A 368 -26.77 0.64 0.98
CA ASN A 368 -27.27 1.92 0.46
C ASN A 368 -28.79 2.04 0.62
N PRO A 369 -29.32 3.11 1.27
CA PRO A 369 -30.77 3.33 1.41
C PRO A 369 -31.53 3.46 0.10
N ALA A 370 -30.85 3.78 -1.01
CA ALA A 370 -31.45 3.84 -2.33
C ALA A 370 -31.81 2.45 -2.92
N SER A 371 -31.34 1.34 -2.32
CA SER A 371 -31.69 -0.02 -2.73
C SER A 371 -33.17 -0.40 -2.46
N ASN A 372 -33.92 0.44 -1.75
CA ASN A 372 -35.33 0.24 -1.42
C ASN A 372 -36.31 1.05 -2.29
N LEU A 373 -35.84 1.69 -3.35
CA LEU A 373 -36.71 2.34 -4.30
C LEU A 373 -37.21 1.31 -5.31
N ASP A 374 -38.44 0.86 -5.13
CA ASP A 374 -39.18 0.02 -6.09
C ASP A 374 -39.13 0.66 -7.48
N VAL A 375 -38.49 -0.03 -8.39
CA VAL A 375 -38.48 0.30 -9.82
C VAL A 375 -39.66 -0.47 -10.44
N SER A 376 -40.87 0.05 -10.27
CA SER A 376 -42.04 -0.34 -11.05
C SER A 376 -42.30 0.68 -12.14
#